data_0777c4dfa9ddcb412c8653190c62a988
#
_entry.id   0777c4dfa9ddcb412c8653190c62a988
#
_cell.length_a   1.000
_cell.length_b   1.000
_cell.length_c   1.000
_cell.angle_alpha   90.00
_cell.angle_beta   90.00
_cell.angle_gamma   90.00
#
_symmetry.space_group_name_H-M   'P 1'
#
loop_
_entity.id
_entity.type
_entity.pdbx_description
1 polymer ?
#
loop_
_entity_poly.entity_id
_entity_poly.type
_entity_poly.pdbx_seq_one_letter_code
_entity_poly.pdbx_strand_id
1 'polypeptide(L)'
;MLLGAKLVAAQSQPQQYGGGGGGGMIRGTVLGFNMFDQLEPITWASVYATGGHHTFVAYSSSGGFYQMFVPAGLYNVTVTQPGYVAYSNSVAVSDGSTNSINFVLEQSHLPVPEFQPNVTFIVMVLTLAGALFIRRRSTKRSR
;
A
#
# COMPACT_ATOMS: atom_id res chain seq x y z
N MET A 1 -24.78 -10.02 -44.35
CA MET A 1 -25.32 -9.07 -43.37
C MET A 1 -24.61 -9.29 -42.04
N LEU A 2 -23.48 -8.59 -41.85
CA LEU A 2 -22.65 -8.73 -40.66
C LEU A 2 -23.05 -7.65 -39.63
N LEU A 3 -23.65 -8.04 -38.51
CA LEU A 3 -23.81 -7.17 -37.36
C LEU A 3 -22.47 -7.06 -36.65
N GLY A 4 -21.81 -5.92 -36.82
CA GLY A 4 -20.66 -5.54 -36.01
C GLY A 4 -21.11 -5.17 -34.61
N ALA A 5 -20.82 -6.02 -33.64
CA ALA A 5 -20.94 -5.68 -32.23
C ALA A 5 -19.88 -4.62 -31.92
N LYS A 6 -20.31 -3.37 -31.81
CA LYS A 6 -19.47 -2.27 -31.33
C LYS A 6 -19.30 -2.44 -29.86
N LEU A 7 -18.10 -2.91 -29.43
CA LEU A 7 -17.72 -2.94 -28.03
C LEU A 7 -17.60 -1.49 -27.54
N VAL A 8 -18.62 -1.01 -26.84
CA VAL A 8 -18.56 0.27 -26.14
C VAL A 8 -17.70 0.02 -24.91
N ALA A 9 -16.44 0.45 -24.95
CA ALA A 9 -15.64 0.57 -23.75
C ALA A 9 -16.40 1.46 -22.78
N ALA A 10 -16.73 0.94 -21.59
CA ALA A 10 -17.30 1.71 -20.52
C ALA A 10 -16.27 2.77 -20.11
N GLN A 11 -16.37 3.95 -20.72
CA GLN A 11 -15.70 5.12 -20.20
C GLN A 11 -16.39 5.43 -18.88
N SER A 12 -15.65 5.33 -17.79
CA SER A 12 -16.06 5.90 -16.51
C SER A 12 -16.20 7.41 -16.75
N GLN A 13 -17.43 7.83 -17.03
CA GLN A 13 -17.73 9.25 -17.11
C GLN A 13 -17.42 9.86 -15.75
N PRO A 14 -16.68 10.97 -15.69
CA PRO A 14 -16.59 11.73 -14.47
C PRO A 14 -18.01 12.09 -14.04
N GLN A 15 -18.42 11.67 -12.86
CA GLN A 15 -19.71 12.03 -12.32
C GLN A 15 -19.76 13.55 -12.20
N GLN A 16 -20.51 14.16 -13.10
CA GLN A 16 -20.77 15.58 -13.10
C GLN A 16 -21.72 15.86 -11.93
N TYR A 17 -21.15 16.25 -10.80
CA TYR A 17 -21.92 16.67 -9.65
C TYR A 17 -22.56 18.02 -9.96
N GLY A 18 -23.85 17.99 -10.32
CA GLY A 18 -24.66 19.17 -10.58
C GLY A 18 -25.06 19.88 -9.27
N GLY A 19 -24.15 20.66 -8.74
CA GLY A 19 -24.42 21.62 -7.68
C GLY A 19 -23.62 22.88 -7.99
N GLY A 20 -24.26 24.03 -8.07
CA GLY A 20 -23.75 25.32 -8.53
C GLY A 20 -22.59 25.94 -7.73
N GLY A 21 -21.62 25.16 -7.35
CA GLY A 21 -20.31 25.55 -6.85
C GLY A 21 -19.25 25.04 -7.81
N GLY A 22 -18.35 25.92 -8.25
CA GLY A 22 -17.23 25.52 -9.09
C GLY A 22 -16.38 24.44 -8.40
N GLY A 23 -15.61 23.73 -9.20
CA GLY A 23 -14.72 22.69 -8.69
C GLY A 23 -13.40 22.69 -9.46
N GLY A 24 -12.46 21.91 -8.97
CA GLY A 24 -11.15 21.73 -9.57
C GLY A 24 -10.78 20.26 -9.72
N MET A 25 -9.65 20.04 -10.32
CA MET A 25 -9.11 18.70 -10.55
C MET A 25 -7.91 18.42 -9.63
N ILE A 26 -7.90 17.25 -9.03
CA ILE A 26 -6.73 16.67 -8.37
C ILE A 26 -6.23 15.54 -9.27
N ARG A 27 -4.98 15.56 -9.63
CA ARG A 27 -4.34 14.52 -10.45
C ARG A 27 -2.92 14.24 -9.97
N GLY A 28 -2.35 13.13 -10.41
CA GLY A 28 -0.97 12.80 -10.10
C GLY A 28 -0.60 11.38 -10.47
N THR A 29 0.52 10.94 -9.95
CA THR A 29 1.02 9.58 -10.11
C THR A 29 1.22 8.93 -8.75
N VAL A 30 0.98 7.63 -8.69
CA VAL A 30 1.30 6.78 -7.54
C VAL A 30 2.42 5.84 -7.96
N LEU A 31 3.56 6.00 -7.34
CA LEU A 31 4.74 5.15 -7.51
C LEU A 31 5.00 4.41 -6.21
N GLY A 32 5.72 3.30 -6.27
CA GLY A 32 6.14 2.55 -5.09
C GLY A 32 7.43 1.80 -5.33
N PHE A 33 8.17 1.55 -4.28
CA PHE A 33 9.37 0.73 -4.35
C PHE A 33 8.99 -0.75 -4.39
N ASN A 34 9.55 -1.50 -5.36
CA ASN A 34 9.42 -2.95 -5.39
C ASN A 34 10.45 -3.61 -4.45
N MET A 35 10.45 -4.94 -4.36
CA MET A 35 11.39 -5.71 -3.52
C MET A 35 12.88 -5.56 -3.89
N PHE A 36 13.18 -4.92 -5.02
CA PHE A 36 14.53 -4.64 -5.50
C PHE A 36 14.91 -3.16 -5.37
N ASP A 37 14.18 -2.39 -4.54
CA ASP A 37 14.34 -0.93 -4.38
C ASP A 37 14.21 -0.13 -5.70
N GLN A 38 13.48 -0.67 -6.66
CA GLN A 38 13.17 0.02 -7.90
C GLN A 38 11.83 0.72 -7.81
N LEU A 39 11.77 1.94 -8.30
CA LEU A 39 10.56 2.75 -8.31
C LEU A 39 9.70 2.37 -9.52
N GLU A 40 8.49 1.88 -9.27
CA GLU A 40 7.54 1.42 -10.29
C GLU A 40 6.18 2.08 -10.12
N PRO A 41 5.41 2.29 -11.22
CA PRO A 41 4.04 2.77 -11.13
C PRO A 41 3.14 1.72 -10.47
N ILE A 42 2.35 2.17 -9.50
CA ILE A 42 1.37 1.32 -8.83
C ILE A 42 0.03 1.44 -9.54
N THR A 43 -0.48 0.30 -10.01
CA THR A 43 -1.80 0.17 -10.62
C THR A 43 -2.83 -0.21 -9.56
N TRP A 44 -4.05 0.36 -9.67
CA TRP A 44 -5.16 0.10 -8.75
C TRP A 44 -4.94 0.57 -7.30
N ALA A 45 -4.01 1.49 -7.05
CA ALA A 45 -3.96 2.16 -5.76
C ALA A 45 -5.23 3.00 -5.56
N SER A 46 -5.81 2.91 -4.38
CA SER A 46 -6.99 3.70 -4.01
C SER A 46 -6.55 5.06 -3.50
N VAL A 47 -7.06 6.11 -4.13
CA VAL A 47 -6.77 7.51 -3.78
C VAL A 47 -8.06 8.16 -3.28
N TYR A 48 -8.06 8.59 -2.03
CA TYR A 48 -9.21 9.22 -1.37
C TYR A 48 -8.93 10.71 -1.17
N ALA A 49 -9.83 11.57 -1.61
CA ALA A 49 -9.84 12.98 -1.24
C ALA A 49 -10.98 13.24 -0.26
N THR A 50 -10.65 13.47 1.00
CA THR A 50 -11.61 13.72 2.07
C THR A 50 -11.57 15.17 2.48
N GLY A 51 -12.71 15.86 2.38
CA GLY A 51 -12.85 17.26 2.75
C GLY A 51 -14.30 17.60 3.10
N GLY A 52 -14.50 18.44 4.10
CA GLY A 52 -15.82 18.74 4.62
C GLY A 52 -16.55 17.46 5.07
N HIS A 53 -17.70 17.15 4.44
CA HIS A 53 -18.48 15.94 4.71
C HIS A 53 -18.43 14.92 3.55
N HIS A 54 -17.52 15.10 2.60
CA HIS A 54 -17.45 14.28 1.39
C HIS A 54 -16.10 13.57 1.25
N THR A 55 -16.16 12.38 0.70
CA THR A 55 -14.97 11.60 0.29
C THR A 55 -15.14 11.23 -1.19
N PHE A 56 -14.15 11.62 -1.99
CA PHE A 56 -14.05 11.27 -3.39
C PHE A 56 -13.00 10.19 -3.54
N VAL A 57 -13.21 9.27 -4.48
CA VAL A 57 -12.31 8.11 -4.69
C VAL A 57 -11.91 8.05 -6.16
N ALA A 58 -10.63 7.82 -6.40
CA ALA A 58 -10.09 7.46 -7.71
C ALA A 58 -9.14 6.28 -7.55
N TYR A 59 -8.90 5.58 -8.66
CA TYR A 59 -7.93 4.49 -8.72
C TYR A 59 -6.84 4.82 -9.71
N SER A 60 -5.61 4.45 -9.39
CA SER A 60 -4.51 4.64 -10.32
C SER A 60 -4.59 3.65 -11.49
N SER A 61 -4.25 4.12 -12.68
CA SER A 61 -4.18 3.33 -13.91
C SER A 61 -2.85 2.60 -14.06
N SER A 62 -2.64 1.92 -15.18
CA SER A 62 -1.43 1.13 -15.48
C SER A 62 -0.12 1.92 -15.45
N GLY A 63 -0.15 3.23 -15.61
CA GLY A 63 1.03 4.11 -15.45
C GLY A 63 1.12 4.76 -14.07
N GLY A 64 0.33 4.32 -13.11
CA GLY A 64 0.20 4.95 -11.79
C GLY A 64 -0.59 6.25 -11.80
N PHE A 65 -1.14 6.70 -12.94
CA PHE A 65 -1.87 7.96 -13.04
C PHE A 65 -3.24 7.87 -12.38
N TYR A 66 -3.61 8.90 -11.65
CA TYR A 66 -4.95 9.10 -11.13
C TYR A 66 -5.44 10.52 -11.38
N GLN A 67 -6.74 10.68 -11.43
CA GLN A 67 -7.39 11.99 -11.48
C GLN A 67 -8.78 11.92 -10.88
N MET A 68 -9.20 13.00 -10.23
CA MET A 68 -10.55 13.17 -9.71
C MET A 68 -10.97 14.62 -9.78
N PHE A 69 -12.25 14.86 -10.03
CA PHE A 69 -12.85 16.18 -9.96
C PHE A 69 -13.53 16.33 -8.60
N VAL A 70 -13.26 17.44 -7.89
CA VAL A 70 -13.82 17.72 -6.57
C VAL A 70 -14.28 19.17 -6.49
N PRO A 71 -15.31 19.50 -5.70
CA PRO A 71 -15.68 20.89 -5.43
C PRO A 71 -14.53 21.70 -4.85
N ALA A 72 -14.60 23.03 -4.96
CA ALA A 72 -13.62 23.90 -4.30
C ALA A 72 -13.62 23.68 -2.79
N GLY A 73 -12.45 23.54 -2.19
CA GLY A 73 -12.33 23.25 -0.75
C GLY A 73 -10.93 22.76 -0.36
N LEU A 74 -10.79 22.47 0.92
CA LEU A 74 -9.58 21.88 1.48
C LEU A 74 -9.77 20.36 1.61
N TYR A 75 -8.86 19.58 1.06
CA TYR A 75 -8.90 18.12 1.06
C TYR A 75 -7.63 17.52 1.65
N ASN A 76 -7.80 16.43 2.38
CA ASN A 76 -6.73 15.51 2.70
C ASN A 76 -6.77 14.35 1.68
N VAL A 77 -5.74 14.25 0.86
CA VAL A 77 -5.63 13.22 -0.17
C VAL A 77 -4.80 12.08 0.38
N THR A 78 -5.43 10.93 0.57
CA THR A 78 -4.80 9.71 1.11
C THR A 78 -4.72 8.65 0.04
N VAL A 79 -3.57 8.04 -0.13
CA VAL A 79 -3.38 6.90 -1.01
C VAL A 79 -3.13 5.63 -0.19
N THR A 80 -3.77 4.54 -0.60
CA THR A 80 -3.61 3.22 0.01
C THR A 80 -3.45 2.14 -1.06
N GLN A 81 -2.57 1.20 -0.77
CA GLN A 81 -2.36 0.01 -1.59
C GLN A 81 -1.95 -1.15 -0.68
N PRO A 82 -2.53 -2.35 -0.83
CA PRO A 82 -2.07 -3.53 -0.09
C PRO A 82 -0.57 -3.77 -0.25
N GLY A 83 0.14 -4.00 0.85
CA GLY A 83 1.59 -4.19 0.85
C GLY A 83 2.41 -2.90 0.91
N TYR A 84 1.78 -1.74 0.98
CA TYR A 84 2.44 -0.44 1.11
C TYR A 84 1.92 0.35 2.32
N VAL A 85 2.76 1.25 2.81
CA VAL A 85 2.36 2.19 3.87
C VAL A 85 1.47 3.27 3.25
N ALA A 86 0.32 3.54 3.88
CA ALA A 86 -0.56 4.59 3.43
C ALA A 86 0.09 5.98 3.60
N TYR A 87 -0.10 6.84 2.62
CA TYR A 87 0.44 8.20 2.63
C TYR A 87 -0.66 9.23 2.43
N SER A 88 -0.53 10.40 3.08
CA SER A 88 -1.52 11.47 2.98
C SER A 88 -0.86 12.82 2.74
N ASN A 89 -1.53 13.67 1.95
CA ASN A 89 -1.12 15.05 1.70
C ASN A 89 -2.36 15.96 1.63
N SER A 90 -2.22 17.20 2.09
CA SER A 90 -3.33 18.16 2.05
C SER A 90 -3.23 19.06 0.83
N VAL A 91 -4.39 19.42 0.24
CA VAL A 91 -4.47 20.29 -0.92
C VAL A 91 -5.68 21.21 -0.82
N ALA A 92 -5.49 22.49 -1.19
CA ALA A 92 -6.57 23.43 -1.39
C ALA A 92 -6.94 23.44 -2.88
N VAL A 93 -8.19 23.19 -3.18
CA VAL A 93 -8.75 23.19 -4.54
C VAL A 93 -9.60 24.41 -4.73
N SER A 94 -9.29 25.21 -5.75
CA SER A 94 -10.07 26.35 -6.18
C SER A 94 -10.84 26.03 -7.47
N ASP A 95 -11.85 26.81 -7.77
CA ASP A 95 -12.63 26.66 -9.00
C ASP A 95 -11.74 26.74 -10.24
N GLY A 96 -11.89 25.77 -11.13
CA GLY A 96 -11.12 25.65 -12.37
C GLY A 96 -9.64 25.29 -12.17
N SER A 97 -9.18 25.12 -10.93
CA SER A 97 -7.79 24.75 -10.65
C SER A 97 -7.49 23.29 -10.99
N THR A 98 -6.24 23.04 -11.35
CA THR A 98 -5.68 21.68 -11.44
C THR A 98 -4.51 21.57 -10.50
N ASN A 99 -4.64 20.68 -9.51
CA ASN A 99 -3.62 20.44 -8.50
C ASN A 99 -2.95 19.09 -8.79
N SER A 100 -1.62 19.08 -8.85
CA SER A 100 -0.85 17.86 -9.08
C SER A 100 -0.21 17.38 -7.78
N ILE A 101 -0.53 16.14 -7.38
CA ILE A 101 0.03 15.49 -6.19
C ILE A 101 0.53 14.11 -6.59
N ASN A 102 1.84 13.92 -6.47
CA ASN A 102 2.46 12.63 -6.71
C ASN A 102 2.76 11.95 -5.37
N PHE A 103 2.56 10.64 -5.32
CA PHE A 103 2.85 9.82 -4.16
C PHE A 103 3.93 8.80 -4.49
N VAL A 104 4.84 8.63 -3.54
CA VAL A 104 5.81 7.53 -3.54
C VAL A 104 5.55 6.72 -2.28
N LEU A 105 5.15 5.47 -2.45
CA LEU A 105 4.80 4.57 -1.36
C LEU A 105 5.98 3.67 -1.01
N GLU A 106 6.21 3.50 0.28
CA GLU A 106 7.15 2.53 0.83
C GLU A 106 6.42 1.22 1.09
N GLN A 107 7.11 0.08 0.90
CA GLN A 107 6.55 -1.21 1.26
C GLN A 107 6.32 -1.29 2.78
N SER A 108 5.18 -1.82 3.18
CA SER A 108 4.94 -2.15 4.58
C SER A 108 5.77 -3.39 4.91
N HIS A 109 6.94 -3.18 5.49
CA HIS A 109 7.68 -4.28 6.10
C HIS A 109 6.89 -4.71 7.35
N LEU A 110 6.16 -5.81 7.24
CA LEU A 110 5.75 -6.52 8.45
C LEU A 110 7.04 -6.86 9.18
N PRO A 111 7.19 -6.51 10.46
CA PRO A 111 8.35 -6.94 11.22
C PRO A 111 8.37 -8.46 11.12
N VAL A 112 9.36 -9.00 10.40
CA VAL A 112 9.65 -10.43 10.48
C VAL A 112 9.93 -10.66 11.95
N PRO A 113 9.16 -11.52 12.67
CA PRO A 113 9.53 -11.86 14.03
C PRO A 113 10.95 -12.38 13.94
N GLU A 114 11.90 -11.60 14.45
CA GLU A 114 13.26 -12.11 14.66
C GLU A 114 13.09 -13.37 15.49
N PHE A 115 13.25 -14.50 14.87
CA PHE A 115 13.41 -15.75 15.54
C PHE A 115 14.74 -15.61 16.29
N GLN A 116 14.69 -14.96 17.45
CA GLN A 116 15.78 -15.06 18.40
C GLN A 116 15.84 -16.54 18.77
N PRO A 117 16.87 -17.28 18.35
CA PRO A 117 17.05 -18.62 18.86
C PRO A 117 17.16 -18.43 20.37
N ASN A 118 16.10 -18.76 21.09
CA ASN A 118 16.06 -18.65 22.52
C ASN A 118 17.33 -19.32 23.05
N VAL A 119 18.26 -18.54 23.59
CA VAL A 119 19.49 -19.02 24.23
C VAL A 119 19.13 -20.12 25.20
N THR A 120 17.95 -20.06 25.83
CA THR A 120 17.34 -21.07 26.67
C THR A 120 17.19 -22.43 25.98
N PHE A 121 16.81 -22.46 24.66
CA PHE A 121 16.66 -23.72 23.93
C PHE A 121 18.02 -24.37 23.63
N ILE A 122 19.03 -23.59 23.30
CA ILE A 122 20.39 -24.06 23.04
C ILE A 122 21.01 -24.58 24.35
N VAL A 123 20.82 -23.89 25.47
CA VAL A 123 21.27 -24.33 26.80
C VAL A 123 20.60 -25.64 27.21
N MET A 124 19.29 -25.81 26.92
CA MET A 124 18.55 -27.02 27.22
C MET A 124 19.03 -28.24 26.43
N VAL A 125 19.35 -28.06 25.15
CA VAL A 125 19.91 -29.12 24.28
C VAL A 125 21.32 -29.51 24.75
N LEU A 126 22.17 -28.55 25.15
CA LEU A 126 23.54 -28.80 25.63
C LEU A 126 23.53 -29.51 26.99
N THR A 127 22.62 -29.19 27.90
CA THR A 127 22.51 -29.86 29.23
C THR A 127 22.00 -31.30 29.06
N LEU A 128 21.06 -31.58 28.17
CA LEU A 128 20.61 -32.96 27.86
C LEU A 128 21.70 -33.80 27.22
N ALA A 129 22.48 -33.26 26.29
CA ALA A 129 23.64 -33.95 25.67
C ALA A 129 24.74 -34.23 26.70
N GLY A 130 25.01 -33.28 27.61
CA GLY A 130 25.96 -33.43 28.70
C GLY A 130 25.55 -34.54 29.72
N ALA A 131 24.27 -34.61 30.10
CA ALA A 131 23.74 -35.63 31.02
C ALA A 131 23.83 -37.04 30.39
N LEU A 132 23.57 -37.20 29.10
CA LEU A 132 23.73 -38.49 28.39
C LEU A 132 25.18 -38.93 28.31
N PHE A 133 26.12 -38.00 28.15
CA PHE A 133 27.55 -38.31 28.08
C PHE A 133 28.09 -38.78 29.44
N ILE A 134 27.65 -38.18 30.53
CA ILE A 134 28.05 -38.58 31.92
C ILE A 134 27.48 -39.97 32.24
N ARG A 135 26.27 -40.29 31.87
CA ARG A 135 25.65 -41.61 32.05
C ARG A 135 26.40 -42.71 31.34
N ARG A 136 26.91 -42.49 30.14
CA ARG A 136 27.73 -43.47 29.39
C ARG A 136 29.09 -43.73 30.00
N ARG A 137 29.68 -42.76 30.72
CA ARG A 137 30.96 -42.97 31.42
C ARG A 137 30.81 -43.77 32.72
N SER A 138 29.68 -43.64 33.41
CA SER A 138 29.43 -44.34 34.66
C SER A 138 29.27 -45.87 34.46
N THR A 139 28.74 -46.33 33.34
CA THR A 139 28.56 -47.76 33.05
C THR A 139 29.83 -48.50 32.61
N LYS A 140 30.94 -47.77 32.32
CA LYS A 140 32.22 -48.41 31.96
C LYS A 140 33.17 -48.63 33.12
N ARG A 141 32.81 -48.22 34.37
CA ARG A 141 33.70 -48.27 35.53
C ARG A 141 33.34 -49.40 36.54
N SER A 142 32.40 -50.28 36.19
CA SER A 142 32.02 -51.43 36.98
C SER A 142 32.37 -52.75 36.26
N ARG A 143 33.65 -53.02 36.11
CA ARG A 143 34.25 -54.35 35.95
C ARG A 143 35.66 -54.36 36.44
#